data_b963a6422b202369def2567edc817cf9
#
_entry.id   b963a6422b202369def2567edc817cf9
#
_cell.length_a   1.000
_cell.length_b   1.000
_cell.length_c   1.000
_cell.angle_alpha   90.00
_cell.angle_beta   90.00
_cell.angle_gamma   90.00
#
_symmetry.space_group_name_H-M   'P 1'
#
loop_
_entity.id
_entity.type
_entity.pdbx_description
1 polymer ?
#
loop_
_entity_poly.entity_id
_entity_poly.type
_entity_poly.pdbx_seq_one_letter_code
_entity_poly.pdbx_strand_id
1 'polypeptide(L)'
;MQDQTRQEKIVGSRRFSNYFWAILLLIGGLMFLLAGISSYLKINLLPFANTTELVFIPQGIVMMFYGTLSFGLSIYIIATLFWDIGSGYNEYNKVENLVKVVRKGFPGKNREILLTYPLSNIQSIGIKISEGLNPQRSIYLCLKDERKIPLTPVQQPDSISDLEDQAADLAKFLDLKLENL
;
A
#
# COMPACT_ATOMS: atom_id res chain seq x y z
N MET A 1 -12.63 -33.18 6.49
CA MET A 1 -13.39 -32.23 5.65
C MET A 1 -12.37 -31.31 5.03
N GLN A 2 -12.12 -31.41 3.70
CA GLN A 2 -11.24 -30.47 3.04
C GLN A 2 -11.92 -29.11 3.08
N ASP A 3 -11.18 -28.09 3.51
CA ASP A 3 -11.66 -26.71 3.51
C ASP A 3 -12.01 -26.34 2.05
N GLN A 4 -13.30 -26.20 1.77
CA GLN A 4 -13.77 -25.91 0.41
C GLN A 4 -13.75 -24.40 0.10
N THR A 5 -13.48 -23.60 1.13
CA THR A 5 -13.37 -22.15 1.01
C THR A 5 -12.12 -21.67 1.74
N ARG A 6 -11.29 -20.92 1.04
CA ARG A 6 -10.08 -20.29 1.59
C ARG A 6 -10.20 -18.77 1.42
N GLN A 7 -9.92 -18.03 2.49
CA GLN A 7 -9.90 -16.57 2.47
C GLN A 7 -8.54 -16.05 2.90
N GLU A 8 -7.94 -15.19 2.08
CA GLU A 8 -6.65 -14.55 2.33
C GLU A 8 -6.86 -13.06 2.53
N LYS A 9 -6.50 -12.57 3.71
CA LYS A 9 -6.62 -11.16 4.05
C LYS A 9 -5.48 -10.34 3.46
N ILE A 10 -5.82 -9.23 2.82
CA ILE A 10 -4.84 -8.31 2.22
C ILE A 10 -4.71 -7.08 3.10
N VAL A 11 -3.49 -6.82 3.54
CA VAL A 11 -3.16 -5.63 4.31
C VAL A 11 -3.01 -4.45 3.34
N GLY A 12 -3.79 -3.41 3.58
CA GLY A 12 -3.75 -2.17 2.80
C GLY A 12 -2.70 -1.18 3.28
N SER A 13 -3.12 0.07 3.43
CA SER A 13 -2.27 1.17 3.88
C SER A 13 -1.78 1.04 5.33
N ARG A 14 -2.44 0.26 6.18
CA ARG A 14 -2.10 0.09 7.60
C ARG A 14 -0.86 -0.76 7.84
N ARG A 15 0.26 -0.36 7.23
CA ARG A 15 1.58 -0.97 7.42
C ARG A 15 2.40 -0.14 8.37
N PHE A 16 3.28 -0.77 9.13
CA PHE A 16 4.20 -0.08 10.06
C PHE A 16 4.98 1.05 9.36
N SER A 17 5.49 0.81 8.17
CA SER A 17 6.20 1.81 7.37
C SER A 17 5.38 3.10 7.16
N ASN A 18 4.09 2.99 6.85
CA ASN A 18 3.26 4.16 6.62
C ASN A 18 2.99 4.94 7.92
N TYR A 19 2.82 4.26 9.05
CA TYR A 19 2.74 4.93 10.35
C TYR A 19 4.03 5.66 10.68
N PHE A 20 5.18 5.02 10.48
CA PHE A 20 6.48 5.63 10.70
C PHE A 20 6.66 6.91 9.87
N TRP A 21 6.40 6.85 8.56
CA TRP A 21 6.52 8.00 7.68
C TRP A 21 5.49 9.09 7.98
N ALA A 22 4.25 8.74 8.33
CA ALA A 22 3.23 9.70 8.73
C ALA A 22 3.68 10.52 9.94
N ILE A 23 4.19 9.87 10.99
CA ILE A 23 4.65 10.54 12.20
C ILE A 23 5.90 11.37 11.94
N LEU A 24 6.88 10.82 11.21
CA LEU A 24 8.13 11.51 10.90
C LEU A 24 7.86 12.81 10.10
N LEU A 25 7.03 12.72 9.07
CA LEU A 25 6.67 13.87 8.24
C LEU A 25 5.77 14.85 8.98
N LEU A 26 4.92 14.39 9.89
CA LEU A 26 4.08 15.26 10.71
C LEU A 26 4.93 16.12 11.63
N ILE A 27 5.80 15.49 12.40
CA ILE A 27 6.64 16.18 13.37
C ILE A 27 7.67 17.06 12.65
N GLY A 28 8.41 16.51 11.70
CA GLY A 28 9.44 17.26 10.96
C GLY A 28 8.84 18.40 10.13
N GLY A 29 7.71 18.15 9.46
CA GLY A 29 7.00 19.16 8.69
C GLY A 29 6.48 20.30 9.55
N LEU A 30 5.88 19.97 10.69
CA LEU A 30 5.40 20.98 11.65
C LEU A 30 6.55 21.82 12.22
N MET A 31 7.67 21.18 12.59
CA MET A 31 8.85 21.89 13.10
C MET A 31 9.43 22.84 12.05
N PHE A 32 9.59 22.41 10.80
CA PHE A 32 10.08 23.26 9.73
C PHE A 32 9.11 24.41 9.41
N LEU A 33 7.84 24.13 9.41
CA LEU A 33 6.81 25.16 9.20
C LEU A 33 6.85 26.21 10.30
N LEU A 34 6.87 25.79 11.56
CA LEU A 34 6.94 26.70 12.71
C LEU A 34 8.26 27.49 12.74
N ALA A 35 9.38 26.88 12.37
CA ALA A 35 10.67 27.57 12.28
C ALA A 35 10.64 28.66 11.19
N GLY A 36 10.08 28.36 10.03
CA GLY A 36 9.92 29.34 8.95
C GLY A 36 9.00 30.50 9.34
N ILE A 37 7.85 30.21 9.97
CA ILE A 37 6.93 31.23 10.48
C ILE A 37 7.59 32.07 11.59
N SER A 38 8.31 31.44 12.51
CA SER A 38 9.05 32.10 13.57
C SER A 38 10.08 33.08 13.03
N SER A 39 10.83 32.68 11.99
CA SER A 39 11.78 33.52 11.29
C SER A 39 11.12 34.75 10.63
N TYR A 40 9.91 34.56 10.06
CA TYR A 40 9.14 35.65 9.44
C TYR A 40 8.60 36.63 10.46
N LEU A 41 7.92 36.11 11.49
CA LEU A 41 7.28 36.93 12.52
C LEU A 41 8.24 37.48 13.58
N LYS A 42 9.48 36.98 13.62
CA LYS A 42 10.46 37.27 14.68
C LYS A 42 9.95 36.95 16.11
N ILE A 43 9.08 35.93 16.20
CA ILE A 43 8.54 35.40 17.45
C ILE A 43 9.00 33.96 17.59
N ASN A 44 9.57 33.60 18.71
CA ASN A 44 10.01 32.23 18.92
C ASN A 44 8.82 31.29 19.18
N LEU A 45 8.47 30.48 18.19
CA LEU A 45 7.40 29.48 18.27
C LEU A 45 7.89 28.10 18.71
N LEU A 46 9.19 27.87 18.68
CA LEU A 46 9.80 26.59 19.07
C LEU A 46 10.44 26.70 20.45
N PRO A 47 9.99 25.93 21.46
CA PRO A 47 10.47 26.08 22.84
C PRO A 47 11.91 25.61 23.05
N PHE A 48 12.45 24.78 22.15
CA PHE A 48 13.78 24.18 22.24
C PHE A 48 14.78 24.75 21.25
N ALA A 49 14.40 25.68 20.39
CA ALA A 49 15.29 26.29 19.41
C ALA A 49 14.93 27.76 19.17
N ASN A 50 15.93 28.63 19.21
CA ASN A 50 15.71 30.03 18.87
C ASN A 50 15.80 30.22 17.35
N THR A 51 14.67 30.31 16.70
CA THR A 51 14.54 30.45 15.24
C THR A 51 14.30 31.89 14.77
N THR A 52 14.25 32.85 15.71
CA THR A 52 14.06 34.29 15.38
C THR A 52 15.28 34.90 14.71
N GLU A 53 16.48 34.36 14.97
CA GLU A 53 17.73 34.83 14.37
C GLU A 53 17.91 34.33 12.92
N LEU A 54 17.15 33.35 12.49
CA LEU A 54 17.20 32.85 11.13
C LEU A 54 16.79 33.96 10.15
N VAL A 55 17.58 34.09 9.09
CA VAL A 55 17.27 35.01 7.97
C VAL A 55 16.09 34.42 7.18
N PHE A 56 14.99 35.20 7.08
CA PHE A 56 13.81 34.69 6.40
C PHE A 56 14.05 34.34 4.94
N ILE A 57 14.79 35.22 4.21
CA ILE A 57 15.21 34.98 2.84
C ILE A 57 16.73 34.75 2.85
N PRO A 58 17.23 33.52 2.45
CA PRO A 58 16.51 32.41 1.84
C PRO A 58 16.01 31.33 2.82
N GLN A 59 16.53 31.26 4.07
CA GLN A 59 16.38 30.07 4.94
C GLN A 59 14.94 29.86 5.40
N GLY A 60 14.31 30.88 5.97
CA GLY A 60 12.95 30.79 6.51
C GLY A 60 11.92 30.38 5.46
N ILE A 61 12.02 30.95 4.24
CA ILE A 61 11.09 30.64 3.15
C ILE A 61 11.25 29.17 2.66
N VAL A 62 12.47 28.68 2.60
CA VAL A 62 12.76 27.29 2.24
C VAL A 62 12.18 26.34 3.30
N MET A 63 12.37 26.67 4.59
CA MET A 63 11.80 25.88 5.69
C MET A 63 10.25 25.89 5.66
N MET A 64 9.63 27.04 5.41
CA MET A 64 8.17 27.12 5.24
C MET A 64 7.69 26.25 4.08
N PHE A 65 8.36 26.30 2.94
CA PHE A 65 7.99 25.53 1.75
C PHE A 65 8.05 24.04 2.02
N TYR A 66 9.19 23.52 2.46
CA TYR A 66 9.33 22.08 2.73
C TYR A 66 8.50 21.65 3.94
N GLY A 67 8.36 22.50 4.95
CA GLY A 67 7.50 22.23 6.09
C GLY A 67 6.04 22.06 5.68
N THR A 68 5.53 22.93 4.82
CA THR A 68 4.16 22.84 4.29
C THR A 68 3.95 21.59 3.44
N LEU A 69 4.90 21.27 2.56
CA LEU A 69 4.82 20.05 1.75
C LEU A 69 4.85 18.78 2.60
N SER A 70 5.77 18.69 3.56
CA SER A 70 5.89 17.54 4.47
C SER A 70 4.64 17.38 5.32
N PHE A 71 4.11 18.49 5.87
CA PHE A 71 2.89 18.48 6.67
C PHE A 71 1.69 18.03 5.85
N GLY A 72 1.52 18.56 4.64
CA GLY A 72 0.46 18.15 3.71
C GLY A 72 0.56 16.67 3.32
N LEU A 73 1.78 16.18 3.03
CA LEU A 73 2.01 14.78 2.72
C LEU A 73 1.70 13.86 3.92
N SER A 74 2.05 14.31 5.14
CA SER A 74 1.69 13.58 6.36
C SER A 74 0.18 13.43 6.51
N ILE A 75 -0.58 14.53 6.33
CA ILE A 75 -2.05 14.50 6.38
C ILE A 75 -2.60 13.51 5.35
N TYR A 76 -2.05 13.52 4.13
CA TYR A 76 -2.46 12.57 3.10
C TYR A 76 -2.22 11.11 3.52
N ILE A 77 -1.04 10.79 4.06
CA ILE A 77 -0.73 9.44 4.54
C ILE A 77 -1.66 9.06 5.71
N ILE A 78 -1.90 9.95 6.67
CA ILE A 78 -2.82 9.72 7.78
C ILE A 78 -4.24 9.44 7.26
N ALA A 79 -4.71 10.19 6.27
CA ALA A 79 -6.01 9.96 5.65
C ALA A 79 -6.08 8.56 4.98
N THR A 80 -5.04 8.13 4.27
CA THR A 80 -4.99 6.79 3.68
C THR A 80 -5.01 5.69 4.73
N LEU A 81 -4.30 5.89 5.87
CA LEU A 81 -4.32 4.98 7.02
C LEU A 81 -5.70 4.91 7.67
N PHE A 82 -6.34 6.06 7.85
CA PHE A 82 -7.69 6.13 8.44
C PHE A 82 -8.72 5.38 7.59
N TRP A 83 -8.66 5.56 6.29
CA TRP A 83 -9.55 4.89 5.34
C TRP A 83 -9.16 3.46 5.01
N ASP A 84 -7.99 2.99 5.45
CA ASP A 84 -7.45 1.65 5.19
C ASP A 84 -7.46 1.29 3.69
N ILE A 85 -6.93 2.20 2.88
CA ILE A 85 -6.93 2.09 1.42
C ILE A 85 -6.07 0.91 0.97
N GLY A 86 -6.55 0.16 -0.02
CA GLY A 86 -5.87 -1.01 -0.57
C GLY A 86 -6.03 -2.29 0.27
N SER A 87 -6.69 -2.22 1.43
CA SER A 87 -7.06 -3.41 2.19
C SER A 87 -8.16 -4.21 1.48
N GLY A 88 -8.30 -5.46 1.86
CA GLY A 88 -9.33 -6.32 1.31
C GLY A 88 -9.08 -7.78 1.60
N TYR A 89 -9.58 -8.63 0.74
CA TYR A 89 -9.36 -10.07 0.84
C TYR A 89 -9.51 -10.74 -0.54
N ASN A 90 -8.90 -11.89 -0.67
CA ASN A 90 -9.15 -12.82 -1.75
C ASN A 90 -9.91 -14.01 -1.17
N GLU A 91 -11.02 -14.37 -1.76
CA GLU A 91 -11.83 -15.54 -1.38
C GLU A 91 -11.86 -16.52 -2.54
N TYR A 92 -11.49 -17.75 -2.23
CA TYR A 92 -11.48 -18.87 -3.18
C TYR A 92 -12.51 -19.87 -2.73
N ASN A 93 -13.62 -19.98 -3.46
CA ASN A 93 -14.74 -20.85 -3.09
C ASN A 93 -14.95 -21.93 -4.16
N LYS A 94 -14.61 -23.16 -3.79
CA LYS A 94 -14.78 -24.33 -4.67
C LYS A 94 -16.23 -24.79 -4.78
N VAL A 95 -17.05 -24.52 -3.76
CA VAL A 95 -18.48 -24.91 -3.77
C VAL A 95 -19.23 -24.06 -4.79
N GLU A 96 -18.99 -22.76 -4.74
CA GLU A 96 -19.62 -21.81 -5.67
C GLU A 96 -18.89 -21.73 -7.02
N ASN A 97 -17.71 -22.38 -7.14
CA ASN A 97 -16.83 -22.28 -8.30
C ASN A 97 -16.45 -20.83 -8.65
N LEU A 98 -16.18 -20.01 -7.64
CA LEU A 98 -15.90 -18.58 -7.78
C LEU A 98 -14.64 -18.16 -7.03
N VAL A 99 -13.91 -17.21 -7.61
CA VAL A 99 -12.86 -16.44 -6.94
C VAL A 99 -13.32 -15.01 -6.83
N LYS A 100 -13.32 -14.46 -5.61
CA LYS A 100 -13.68 -13.07 -5.32
C LYS A 100 -12.44 -12.32 -4.87
N VAL A 101 -12.15 -11.21 -5.53
CA VAL A 101 -11.06 -10.29 -5.17
C VAL A 101 -11.68 -8.98 -4.73
N VAL A 102 -11.56 -8.67 -3.44
CA VAL A 102 -12.12 -7.45 -2.84
C VAL A 102 -11.00 -6.50 -2.48
N ARG A 103 -11.13 -5.24 -2.87
CA ARG A 103 -10.18 -4.17 -2.51
C ARG A 103 -10.93 -2.92 -2.09
N LYS A 104 -10.44 -2.25 -1.04
CA LYS A 104 -10.99 -0.97 -0.58
C LYS A 104 -10.24 0.20 -1.20
N GLY A 105 -10.98 1.06 -1.86
CA GLY A 105 -10.49 2.32 -2.41
C GLY A 105 -10.74 3.52 -1.49
N PHE A 106 -10.65 4.72 -2.07
CA PHE A 106 -11.02 5.95 -1.39
C PHE A 106 -12.52 5.98 -1.03
N PRO A 107 -12.89 6.70 0.04
CA PRO A 107 -14.30 6.84 0.41
C PRO A 107 -15.11 7.49 -0.71
N GLY A 108 -16.22 6.85 -1.06
CA GLY A 108 -17.11 7.28 -2.14
C GLY A 108 -18.14 6.20 -2.47
N LYS A 109 -18.94 6.43 -3.51
CA LYS A 109 -20.01 5.50 -3.92
C LYS A 109 -19.48 4.09 -4.28
N ASN A 110 -18.26 4.00 -4.82
CA ASN A 110 -17.62 2.74 -5.24
C ASN A 110 -16.37 2.44 -4.39
N ARG A 111 -16.51 2.55 -3.07
CA ARG A 111 -15.39 2.32 -2.16
C ARG A 111 -14.84 0.89 -2.23
N GLU A 112 -15.72 -0.09 -2.40
CA GLU A 112 -15.32 -1.49 -2.51
C GLU A 112 -15.33 -1.92 -3.97
N ILE A 113 -14.17 -2.34 -4.45
CA ILE A 113 -14.00 -2.94 -5.76
C ILE A 113 -14.11 -4.44 -5.56
N LEU A 114 -15.21 -5.02 -6.03
CA LEU A 114 -15.47 -6.46 -6.03
C LEU A 114 -15.28 -7.00 -7.44
N LEU A 115 -14.29 -7.86 -7.60
CA LEU A 115 -14.07 -8.60 -8.84
C LEU A 115 -14.39 -10.07 -8.58
N THR A 116 -15.27 -10.64 -9.39
CA THR A 116 -15.69 -12.05 -9.27
C THR A 116 -15.34 -12.77 -10.56
N TYR A 117 -14.64 -13.89 -10.44
CA TYR A 117 -14.22 -14.72 -11.57
C TYR A 117 -14.67 -16.16 -11.34
N PRO A 118 -15.39 -16.79 -12.30
CA PRO A 118 -15.65 -18.21 -12.28
C PRO A 118 -14.34 -19.01 -12.38
N LEU A 119 -14.20 -20.07 -11.61
CA LEU A 119 -13.01 -20.94 -11.69
C LEU A 119 -12.78 -21.50 -13.09
N SER A 120 -13.88 -21.74 -13.84
CA SER A 120 -13.83 -22.18 -15.24
C SER A 120 -13.11 -21.21 -16.18
N ASN A 121 -13.03 -19.93 -15.83
CA ASN A 121 -12.37 -18.90 -16.64
C ASN A 121 -10.92 -18.67 -16.25
N ILE A 122 -10.45 -19.35 -15.22
CA ILE A 122 -9.08 -19.28 -14.75
C ILE A 122 -8.25 -20.35 -15.46
N GLN A 123 -7.09 -19.97 -15.96
CA GLN A 123 -6.18 -20.84 -16.66
C GLN A 123 -5.10 -21.38 -15.74
N SER A 124 -4.44 -20.48 -14.98
CA SER A 124 -3.29 -20.81 -14.14
C SER A 124 -3.08 -19.77 -13.04
N ILE A 125 -2.25 -20.12 -12.06
CA ILE A 125 -1.66 -19.19 -11.12
C ILE A 125 -0.28 -18.81 -11.64
N GLY A 126 -0.04 -17.50 -11.81
CA GLY A 126 1.24 -17.01 -12.33
C GLY A 126 2.07 -16.35 -11.24
N ILE A 127 3.38 -16.57 -11.26
CA ILE A 127 4.35 -15.83 -10.45
C ILE A 127 5.10 -14.89 -11.37
N LYS A 128 5.14 -13.63 -11.00
CA LYS A 128 5.98 -12.63 -11.67
C LYS A 128 7.08 -12.19 -10.73
N ILE A 129 8.32 -12.41 -11.13
CA ILE A 129 9.52 -11.95 -10.46
C ILE A 129 10.19 -10.95 -11.39
N SER A 130 10.28 -9.69 -10.96
CA SER A 130 11.02 -8.65 -11.65
C SER A 130 12.17 -8.21 -10.76
N GLU A 131 13.39 -8.44 -11.19
CA GLU A 131 14.60 -8.00 -10.51
C GLU A 131 15.05 -6.65 -11.07
N GLY A 132 15.65 -5.79 -10.24
CA GLY A 132 16.14 -4.47 -10.64
C GLY A 132 16.13 -3.48 -9.49
N LEU A 133 16.14 -2.18 -9.82
CA LEU A 133 16.12 -1.08 -8.82
C LEU A 133 14.83 -1.06 -7.98
N ASN A 134 13.76 -1.62 -8.50
CA ASN A 134 12.49 -1.76 -7.78
C ASN A 134 11.99 -3.21 -7.96
N PRO A 135 12.51 -4.15 -7.18
CA PRO A 135 12.13 -5.56 -7.32
C PRO A 135 10.65 -5.75 -6.99
N GLN A 136 9.94 -6.39 -7.88
CA GLN A 136 8.53 -6.73 -7.71
C GLN A 136 8.34 -8.23 -7.76
N ARG A 137 7.68 -8.78 -6.77
CA ARG A 137 7.33 -10.19 -6.68
C ARG A 137 5.84 -10.28 -6.38
N SER A 138 5.09 -10.88 -7.26
CA SER A 138 3.64 -10.89 -7.15
C SER A 138 3.05 -12.17 -7.73
N ILE A 139 1.98 -12.64 -7.10
CA ILE A 139 1.17 -13.75 -7.57
C ILE A 139 0.01 -13.17 -8.37
N TYR A 140 -0.24 -13.76 -9.53
CA TYR A 140 -1.31 -13.37 -10.44
C TYR A 140 -2.28 -14.52 -10.67
N LEU A 141 -3.55 -14.18 -10.83
CA LEU A 141 -4.56 -15.05 -11.39
C LEU A 141 -4.58 -14.84 -12.90
N CYS A 142 -4.16 -15.85 -13.67
CA CYS A 142 -4.17 -15.80 -15.12
C CYS A 142 -5.52 -16.31 -15.64
N LEU A 143 -6.21 -15.47 -16.38
CA LEU A 143 -7.49 -15.82 -16.99
C LEU A 143 -7.29 -16.36 -18.42
N LYS A 144 -8.26 -17.10 -18.92
CA LYS A 144 -8.26 -17.65 -20.31
C LYS A 144 -8.30 -16.56 -21.39
N ASP A 145 -8.69 -15.34 -21.04
CA ASP A 145 -8.71 -14.16 -21.90
C ASP A 145 -7.41 -13.34 -21.84
N GLU A 146 -6.32 -13.95 -21.34
CA GLU A 146 -4.98 -13.35 -21.19
C GLU A 146 -4.86 -12.24 -20.14
N ARG A 147 -5.94 -11.89 -19.45
CA ARG A 147 -5.87 -10.93 -18.34
C ARG A 147 -5.19 -11.54 -17.13
N LYS A 148 -4.32 -10.74 -16.49
CA LYS A 148 -3.58 -11.11 -15.29
C LYS A 148 -4.06 -10.25 -14.12
N ILE A 149 -4.67 -10.86 -13.13
CA ILE A 149 -5.23 -10.16 -11.96
C ILE A 149 -4.27 -10.34 -10.78
N PRO A 150 -3.70 -9.27 -10.20
CA PRO A 150 -2.81 -9.39 -9.07
C PRO A 150 -3.55 -9.84 -7.82
N LEU A 151 -3.08 -10.91 -7.19
CA LEU A 151 -3.61 -11.44 -5.94
C LEU A 151 -2.88 -10.86 -4.73
N THR A 152 -1.56 -10.72 -4.83
CA THR A 152 -0.74 -10.13 -3.76
C THR A 152 -0.81 -8.61 -3.78
N PRO A 153 -0.75 -7.95 -2.61
CA PRO A 153 -0.67 -6.50 -2.55
C PRO A 153 0.67 -6.02 -3.09
N VAL A 154 0.71 -4.78 -3.57
CA VAL A 154 1.97 -4.09 -3.87
C VAL A 154 2.66 -3.78 -2.55
N GLN A 155 3.65 -4.58 -2.18
CA GLN A 155 4.42 -4.43 -0.94
C GLN A 155 5.90 -4.75 -1.18
N GLN A 156 6.72 -4.58 -0.15
CA GLN A 156 8.08 -5.12 -0.16
C GLN A 156 8.00 -6.61 -0.49
N PRO A 157 8.80 -7.06 -1.45
CA PRO A 157 8.73 -8.45 -1.89
C PRO A 157 9.08 -9.38 -0.73
N ASP A 158 8.21 -10.35 -0.47
CA ASP A 158 8.52 -11.50 0.38
C ASP A 158 9.72 -12.27 -0.19
N SER A 159 10.28 -13.20 0.57
CA SER A 159 11.32 -14.07 0.02
C SER A 159 10.78 -14.82 -1.21
N ILE A 160 11.65 -15.15 -2.16
CA ILE A 160 11.24 -15.89 -3.37
C ILE A 160 10.61 -17.23 -2.95
N SER A 161 11.22 -17.90 -1.98
CA SER A 161 10.72 -19.16 -1.44
C SER A 161 9.31 -19.06 -0.87
N ASP A 162 9.05 -18.02 -0.05
CA ASP A 162 7.72 -17.83 0.55
C ASP A 162 6.65 -17.55 -0.51
N LEU A 163 7.02 -16.79 -1.55
CA LEU A 163 6.10 -16.50 -2.65
C LEU A 163 5.79 -17.75 -3.49
N GLU A 164 6.82 -18.54 -3.79
CA GLU A 164 6.67 -19.80 -4.52
C GLU A 164 5.82 -20.79 -3.75
N ASP A 165 6.06 -20.93 -2.44
CA ASP A 165 5.29 -21.81 -1.57
C ASP A 165 3.82 -21.38 -1.49
N GLN A 166 3.55 -20.08 -1.33
CA GLN A 166 2.19 -19.54 -1.33
C GLN A 166 1.47 -19.78 -2.67
N ALA A 167 2.17 -19.55 -3.78
CA ALA A 167 1.60 -19.76 -5.11
C ALA A 167 1.36 -21.25 -5.40
N ALA A 168 2.27 -22.13 -4.98
CA ALA A 168 2.12 -23.57 -5.13
C ALA A 168 0.95 -24.11 -4.29
N ASP A 169 0.83 -23.65 -3.05
CA ASP A 169 -0.29 -24.02 -2.18
C ASP A 169 -1.64 -23.56 -2.75
N LEU A 170 -1.68 -22.35 -3.31
CA LEU A 170 -2.89 -21.83 -3.94
C LEU A 170 -3.24 -22.59 -5.22
N ALA A 171 -2.25 -22.88 -6.08
CA ALA A 171 -2.41 -23.65 -7.29
C ALA A 171 -2.92 -25.07 -6.97
N LYS A 172 -2.34 -25.73 -5.97
CA LYS A 172 -2.79 -27.02 -5.46
C LYS A 172 -4.20 -26.96 -4.88
N PHE A 173 -4.52 -25.91 -4.12
CA PHE A 173 -5.85 -25.72 -3.58
C PHE A 173 -6.90 -25.58 -4.67
N LEU A 174 -6.62 -24.83 -5.74
CA LEU A 174 -7.55 -24.58 -6.84
C LEU A 174 -7.52 -25.66 -7.93
N ASP A 175 -6.61 -26.62 -7.85
CA ASP A 175 -6.33 -27.64 -8.89
C ASP A 175 -5.97 -27.00 -10.26
N LEU A 176 -5.12 -25.96 -10.20
CA LEU A 176 -4.65 -25.19 -11.34
C LEU A 176 -3.14 -25.36 -11.55
N LYS A 177 -2.68 -25.05 -12.76
CA LYS A 177 -1.24 -25.03 -13.08
C LYS A 177 -0.57 -23.81 -12.48
N LEU A 178 0.71 -23.96 -12.09
CA LEU A 178 1.60 -22.87 -11.71
C LEU A 178 2.46 -22.49 -12.91
N GLU A 179 2.56 -21.21 -13.23
CA GLU A 179 3.34 -20.67 -14.36
C GLU A 179 4.24 -19.53 -13.89
N ASN A 180 5.45 -19.45 -14.45
CA ASN A 180 6.33 -18.28 -14.31
C ASN A 180 6.05 -17.31 -15.46
N LEU A 181 5.87 -16.02 -15.12
CA LEU A 181 5.39 -14.97 -16.05
C LEU A 181 6.52 -14.05 -16.52
#